data_fc04f63fa8adea1034dba43c048866b0
#
_entry.id   fc04f63fa8adea1034dba43c048866b0
#
_cell.length_a   1.000
_cell.length_b   1.000
_cell.length_c   1.000
_cell.angle_alpha   90.00
_cell.angle_beta   90.00
_cell.angle_gamma   90.00
#
_symmetry.space_group_name_H-M   'P 1'
#
loop_
_entity.id
_entity.type
_entity.pdbx_description
1 polymer ?
#
loop_
_entity_poly.entity_id
_entity_poly.type
_entity_poly.pdbx_seq_one_letter_code
_entity_poly.pdbx_strand_id
1 'polypeptide(L)'
;MASTISHAQLNAQLAQGTVAPLYVVVGEEDLLRDMALGALKTALLGEGESDFNCDLFYGDDVSGAEIVTCASEVAVFAARRVVVVKAADKLPARECDAILPYLKEPNGSTTVIFVAPKLDGRLKFTQALTRAAVTVDCSPLREAQWLPWLRQDAEWVGIRLNEEAIELLKEACGGSLYSVRRELEKLAAYVSPGQAVTAGDVATLRGTEPGASVFDLTLAIGGSNRGRVLAILARNLEAGEAPLRILGSLAWQYRRLWKVKEIVRQGGREGEAARTLRMDPYKVRAFLEQFPDAHLHEALRLFLDAEIGRAHV
;
A
#
# COMPACT_ATOMS: atom_id res chain seq x y z
N MET A 1 -11.02 -8.00 26.18
CA MET A 1 -10.53 -6.61 26.10
C MET A 1 -10.29 -6.29 24.64
N ALA A 2 -10.79 -5.16 24.19
CA ALA A 2 -10.53 -4.69 22.83
C ALA A 2 -8.99 -4.53 22.63
N SER A 3 -8.43 -5.23 21.70
CA SER A 3 -7.00 -5.11 21.34
C SER A 3 -6.88 -4.61 19.91
N THR A 4 -6.09 -3.57 19.73
CA THR A 4 -5.65 -3.17 18.38
C THR A 4 -4.36 -3.93 18.07
N ILE A 5 -4.37 -4.65 16.97
CA ILE A 5 -3.26 -5.49 16.54
C ILE A 5 -2.82 -5.11 15.12
N SER A 6 -1.56 -5.35 14.81
CA SER A 6 -1.04 -5.22 13.44
C SER A 6 -1.37 -6.47 12.61
N HIS A 7 -1.20 -6.38 11.29
CA HIS A 7 -1.32 -7.52 10.39
C HIS A 7 -0.40 -8.70 10.78
N ALA A 8 0.84 -8.42 11.21
CA ALA A 8 1.77 -9.45 11.67
C ALA A 8 1.28 -10.17 12.94
N GLN A 9 0.72 -9.42 13.89
CA GLN A 9 0.12 -9.98 15.10
C GLN A 9 -1.14 -10.78 14.80
N LEU A 10 -1.96 -10.34 13.83
CA LEU A 10 -3.10 -11.11 13.35
C LEU A 10 -2.64 -12.47 12.83
N ASN A 11 -1.68 -12.51 11.93
CA ASN A 11 -1.16 -13.77 11.39
C ASN A 11 -0.62 -14.71 12.46
N ALA A 12 0.10 -14.18 13.47
CA ALA A 12 0.59 -14.96 14.60
C ALA A 12 -0.55 -15.57 15.44
N GLN A 13 -1.62 -14.82 15.70
CA GLN A 13 -2.81 -15.30 16.41
C GLN A 13 -3.53 -16.41 15.62
N LEU A 14 -3.73 -16.19 14.31
CA LEU A 14 -4.38 -17.17 13.44
C LEU A 14 -3.59 -18.46 13.33
N ALA A 15 -2.26 -18.39 13.25
CA ALA A 15 -1.37 -19.57 13.25
C ALA A 15 -1.47 -20.39 14.56
N GLN A 16 -1.82 -19.74 15.69
CA GLN A 16 -2.07 -20.39 16.98
C GLN A 16 -3.53 -20.87 17.13
N GLY A 17 -4.37 -20.74 16.11
CA GLY A 17 -5.79 -21.08 16.17
C GLY A 17 -6.63 -20.12 17.02
N THR A 18 -6.08 -18.97 17.40
CA THR A 18 -6.80 -17.97 18.22
C THR A 18 -7.67 -17.11 17.31
N VAL A 19 -8.98 -17.25 17.46
CA VAL A 19 -9.99 -16.56 16.65
C VAL A 19 -11.00 -15.85 17.54
N ALA A 20 -11.32 -14.59 17.23
CA ALA A 20 -12.38 -13.84 17.87
C ALA A 20 -13.70 -13.90 17.09
N PRO A 21 -14.85 -13.75 17.75
CA PRO A 21 -16.14 -13.70 17.07
C PRO A 21 -16.36 -12.39 16.28
N LEU A 22 -15.64 -11.32 16.60
CA LEU A 22 -15.76 -10.02 15.97
C LEU A 22 -14.39 -9.44 15.61
N TYR A 23 -14.24 -9.00 14.37
CA TYR A 23 -13.08 -8.26 13.88
C TYR A 23 -13.48 -6.93 13.25
N VAL A 24 -12.61 -5.94 13.39
CA VAL A 24 -12.65 -4.67 12.67
C VAL A 24 -11.34 -4.52 11.92
N VAL A 25 -11.38 -4.51 10.61
CA VAL A 25 -10.24 -4.27 9.74
C VAL A 25 -10.34 -2.83 9.24
N VAL A 26 -9.54 -1.94 9.79
CA VAL A 26 -9.68 -0.50 9.56
C VAL A 26 -8.34 0.19 9.28
N GLY A 27 -8.34 1.09 8.30
CA GLY A 27 -7.18 1.90 7.89
C GLY A 27 -7.26 2.25 6.41
N GLU A 28 -6.51 3.26 5.99
CA GLU A 28 -6.55 3.78 4.62
C GLU A 28 -5.74 2.92 3.62
N GLU A 29 -4.92 1.98 4.09
CA GLU A 29 -4.10 1.13 3.23
C GLU A 29 -4.88 -0.09 2.73
N ASP A 30 -5.30 -0.03 1.48
CA ASP A 30 -6.16 -1.04 0.84
C ASP A 30 -5.53 -2.43 0.85
N LEU A 31 -4.25 -2.53 0.49
CA LEU A 31 -3.56 -3.82 0.46
C LEU A 31 -3.54 -4.51 1.83
N LEU A 32 -3.28 -3.76 2.90
CA LEU A 32 -3.26 -4.33 4.25
C LEU A 32 -4.66 -4.82 4.67
N ARG A 33 -5.73 -4.10 4.27
CA ARG A 33 -7.10 -4.57 4.53
C ARG A 33 -7.42 -5.85 3.77
N ASP A 34 -7.06 -5.92 2.50
CA ASP A 34 -7.29 -7.13 1.68
C ASP A 34 -6.47 -8.31 2.19
N MET A 35 -5.22 -8.10 2.58
CA MET A 35 -4.38 -9.14 3.19
C MET A 35 -4.95 -9.64 4.52
N ALA A 36 -5.38 -8.74 5.41
CA ALA A 36 -5.98 -9.11 6.69
C ALA A 36 -7.27 -9.89 6.51
N LEU A 37 -8.14 -9.44 5.58
CA LEU A 37 -9.38 -10.14 5.26
C LEU A 37 -9.10 -11.53 4.64
N GLY A 38 -8.15 -11.62 3.71
CA GLY A 38 -7.71 -12.89 3.12
C GLY A 38 -7.20 -13.87 4.17
N ALA A 39 -6.31 -13.42 5.07
CA ALA A 39 -5.77 -14.25 6.15
C ALA A 39 -6.87 -14.75 7.09
N LEU A 40 -7.82 -13.90 7.47
CA LEU A 40 -8.98 -14.30 8.28
C LEU A 40 -9.85 -15.34 7.56
N LYS A 41 -10.18 -15.13 6.29
CA LYS A 41 -10.99 -16.08 5.51
C LYS A 41 -10.30 -17.44 5.39
N THR A 42 -9.04 -17.45 5.02
CA THR A 42 -8.27 -18.70 4.89
C THR A 42 -8.19 -19.47 6.22
N ALA A 43 -7.93 -18.78 7.33
CA ALA A 43 -7.81 -19.41 8.64
C ALA A 43 -9.16 -19.93 9.18
N LEU A 44 -10.27 -19.30 8.81
CA LEU A 44 -11.61 -19.61 9.34
C LEU A 44 -12.36 -20.65 8.52
N LEU A 45 -12.15 -20.68 7.20
CA LEU A 45 -12.93 -21.49 6.26
C LEU A 45 -12.13 -22.66 5.69
N GLY A 46 -10.78 -22.63 5.78
CA GLY A 46 -9.93 -23.62 5.11
C GLY A 46 -9.90 -23.46 3.58
N GLU A 47 -9.20 -24.37 2.91
CA GLU A 47 -9.15 -24.41 1.44
C GLU A 47 -10.38 -25.17 0.90
N GLY A 48 -11.26 -24.47 0.19
CA GLY A 48 -12.38 -25.06 -0.57
C GLY A 48 -13.76 -24.98 0.05
N GLU A 49 -13.93 -24.51 1.30
CA GLU A 49 -15.24 -24.43 1.97
C GLU A 49 -15.91 -23.03 1.93
N SER A 50 -15.38 -22.11 1.10
CA SER A 50 -15.69 -20.69 1.22
C SER A 50 -17.11 -20.26 0.82
N ASP A 51 -17.76 -20.96 -0.14
CA ASP A 51 -18.97 -20.40 -0.78
C ASP A 51 -20.24 -20.54 0.08
N PHE A 52 -20.37 -21.59 0.88
CA PHE A 52 -21.56 -21.84 1.69
C PHE A 52 -21.53 -21.20 3.09
N ASN A 53 -20.34 -20.91 3.61
CA ASN A 53 -20.15 -20.43 4.97
C ASN A 53 -19.52 -19.02 5.02
N CYS A 54 -19.52 -18.31 3.88
CA CYS A 54 -18.98 -16.97 3.77
C CYS A 54 -19.95 -16.02 3.08
N ASP A 55 -20.58 -15.14 3.85
CA ASP A 55 -21.46 -14.11 3.31
C ASP A 55 -20.73 -12.80 3.19
N LEU A 56 -20.90 -12.11 2.07
CA LEU A 56 -20.30 -10.80 1.79
C LEU A 56 -21.40 -9.76 1.60
N PHE A 57 -21.37 -8.75 2.46
CA PHE A 57 -22.26 -7.59 2.41
C PHE A 57 -21.47 -6.30 2.18
N TYR A 58 -22.15 -5.29 1.64
CA TYR A 58 -21.65 -3.92 1.51
C TYR A 58 -22.49 -2.98 2.37
N GLY A 59 -21.85 -2.11 3.12
CA GLY A 59 -22.52 -1.25 4.12
C GLY A 59 -23.54 -0.28 3.55
N ASP A 60 -23.46 0.07 2.26
CA ASP A 60 -24.42 0.93 1.55
C ASP A 60 -25.63 0.17 0.97
N ASP A 61 -25.62 -1.18 0.99
CA ASP A 61 -26.65 -2.02 0.32
C ASP A 61 -27.25 -3.10 1.26
N VAL A 62 -26.87 -3.13 2.53
CA VAL A 62 -27.34 -4.15 3.48
C VAL A 62 -28.05 -3.54 4.67
N SER A 63 -29.11 -4.22 5.17
CA SER A 63 -29.73 -3.88 6.43
C SER A 63 -28.99 -4.50 7.62
N GLY A 64 -29.04 -3.82 8.76
CA GLY A 64 -28.46 -4.35 10.01
C GLY A 64 -29.16 -5.65 10.47
N ALA A 65 -30.43 -5.80 10.18
CA ALA A 65 -31.20 -7.01 10.47
C ALA A 65 -30.72 -8.22 9.64
N GLU A 66 -30.41 -8.03 8.35
CA GLU A 66 -29.84 -9.09 7.48
C GLU A 66 -28.48 -9.55 8.00
N ILE A 67 -27.60 -8.60 8.37
CA ILE A 67 -26.29 -8.93 8.97
C ILE A 67 -26.47 -9.78 10.22
N VAL A 68 -27.36 -9.37 11.14
CA VAL A 68 -27.61 -10.08 12.40
C VAL A 68 -28.24 -11.45 12.16
N THR A 69 -29.19 -11.55 11.23
CA THR A 69 -29.82 -12.84 10.86
C THR A 69 -28.74 -13.80 10.35
N CYS A 70 -27.96 -13.40 9.38
CA CYS A 70 -26.90 -14.20 8.80
C CYS A 70 -25.81 -14.58 9.84
N ALA A 71 -25.44 -13.64 10.71
CA ALA A 71 -24.46 -13.87 11.77
C ALA A 71 -24.99 -14.82 12.89
N SER A 72 -26.32 -14.97 13.02
CA SER A 72 -26.97 -15.86 13.99
C SER A 72 -27.19 -17.29 13.45
N GLU A 73 -27.04 -17.48 12.14
CA GLU A 73 -27.16 -18.81 11.53
C GLU A 73 -26.00 -19.74 11.90
N VAL A 74 -26.24 -21.02 11.87
CA VAL A 74 -25.23 -22.06 12.14
C VAL A 74 -24.46 -22.37 10.86
N ALA A 75 -23.15 -22.60 10.99
CA ALA A 75 -22.33 -23.05 9.88
C ALA A 75 -22.81 -24.42 9.35
N VAL A 76 -22.81 -24.58 8.03
CA VAL A 76 -23.21 -25.82 7.35
C VAL A 76 -21.96 -26.56 6.89
N PHE A 77 -21.73 -27.75 7.45
CA PHE A 77 -20.56 -28.62 7.16
C PHE A 77 -19.19 -27.99 7.46
N ALA A 78 -19.14 -26.87 8.21
CA ALA A 78 -17.90 -26.20 8.60
C ALA A 78 -17.88 -25.91 10.11
N ALA A 79 -16.70 -25.69 10.67
CA ALA A 79 -16.54 -25.37 12.09
C ALA A 79 -17.04 -23.93 12.40
N ARG A 80 -17.04 -23.04 11.42
CA ARG A 80 -17.40 -21.61 11.59
C ARG A 80 -18.07 -21.05 10.34
N ARG A 81 -18.92 -20.04 10.57
CA ARG A 81 -19.47 -19.15 9.54
C ARG A 81 -18.70 -17.83 9.58
N VAL A 82 -18.50 -17.23 8.42
CA VAL A 82 -17.86 -15.93 8.26
C VAL A 82 -18.81 -14.95 7.61
N VAL A 83 -19.05 -13.82 8.25
CA VAL A 83 -19.85 -12.73 7.69
C VAL A 83 -18.96 -11.51 7.51
N VAL A 84 -18.78 -11.07 6.28
CA VAL A 84 -17.94 -9.93 5.92
C VAL A 84 -18.82 -8.75 5.56
N VAL A 85 -18.62 -7.61 6.22
CA VAL A 85 -19.30 -6.34 5.90
C VAL A 85 -18.25 -5.36 5.41
N LYS A 86 -18.13 -5.22 4.07
CA LYS A 86 -17.26 -4.21 3.42
C LYS A 86 -17.91 -2.85 3.45
N ALA A 87 -17.09 -1.78 3.37
CA ALA A 87 -17.55 -0.39 3.45
C ALA A 87 -18.44 -0.13 4.68
N ALA A 88 -18.04 -0.68 5.83
CA ALA A 88 -18.81 -0.56 7.07
C ALA A 88 -18.99 0.89 7.57
N ASP A 89 -18.15 1.80 7.08
CA ASP A 89 -18.27 3.25 7.28
C ASP A 89 -19.50 3.87 6.59
N LYS A 90 -20.09 3.16 5.61
CA LYS A 90 -21.28 3.60 4.88
C LYS A 90 -22.59 3.03 5.43
N LEU A 91 -22.53 2.20 6.48
CA LEU A 91 -23.75 1.71 7.15
C LEU A 91 -24.58 2.89 7.68
N PRO A 92 -25.88 2.99 7.29
CA PRO A 92 -26.76 4.02 7.85
C PRO A 92 -26.90 3.87 9.37
N ALA A 93 -27.07 4.99 10.10
CA ALA A 93 -27.17 4.97 11.55
C ALA A 93 -28.25 4.02 12.07
N ARG A 94 -29.40 3.95 11.38
CA ARG A 94 -30.50 3.04 11.71
C ARG A 94 -30.09 1.57 11.63
N GLU A 95 -29.29 1.21 10.64
CA GLU A 95 -28.79 -0.16 10.45
C GLU A 95 -27.70 -0.49 11.48
N CYS A 96 -26.89 0.48 11.81
CA CYS A 96 -25.93 0.37 12.93
C CYS A 96 -26.61 0.06 14.28
N ASP A 97 -27.74 0.73 14.57
CA ASP A 97 -28.50 0.52 15.80
C ASP A 97 -29.07 -0.91 15.90
N ALA A 98 -29.48 -1.50 14.76
CA ALA A 98 -29.97 -2.88 14.72
C ALA A 98 -28.88 -3.92 15.04
N ILE A 99 -27.60 -3.60 14.77
CA ILE A 99 -26.46 -4.50 15.04
C ILE A 99 -25.99 -4.41 16.52
N LEU A 100 -26.22 -3.30 17.21
CA LEU A 100 -25.74 -3.07 18.59
C LEU A 100 -26.05 -4.20 19.60
N PRO A 101 -27.25 -4.83 19.61
CA PRO A 101 -27.53 -5.95 20.49
C PRO A 101 -26.61 -7.15 20.24
N TYR A 102 -26.36 -7.48 18.98
CA TYR A 102 -25.50 -8.59 18.57
C TYR A 102 -24.03 -8.40 19.01
N LEU A 103 -23.52 -7.15 19.00
CA LEU A 103 -22.16 -6.87 19.46
C LEU A 103 -21.92 -7.18 20.94
N LYS A 104 -22.97 -7.21 21.75
CA LYS A 104 -22.85 -7.51 23.20
C LYS A 104 -22.72 -9.01 23.46
N GLU A 105 -23.37 -9.80 22.64
CA GLU A 105 -23.42 -11.26 22.78
C GLU A 105 -23.34 -11.92 21.38
N PRO A 106 -22.15 -11.90 20.76
CA PRO A 106 -21.96 -12.44 19.42
C PRO A 106 -22.02 -13.97 19.44
N ASN A 107 -22.52 -14.56 18.34
CA ASN A 107 -22.55 -16.01 18.17
C ASN A 107 -21.12 -16.56 18.14
N GLY A 108 -20.79 -17.49 19.02
CA GLY A 108 -19.45 -18.09 19.14
C GLY A 108 -19.03 -18.94 17.95
N SER A 109 -19.99 -19.44 17.15
CA SER A 109 -19.74 -20.26 15.94
C SER A 109 -19.63 -19.41 14.65
N THR A 110 -19.84 -18.09 14.75
CA THR A 110 -19.72 -17.16 13.61
C THR A 110 -18.65 -16.12 13.89
N THR A 111 -17.92 -15.73 12.86
CA THR A 111 -17.02 -14.58 12.91
C THR A 111 -17.54 -13.49 11.98
N VAL A 112 -17.85 -12.32 12.54
CA VAL A 112 -18.24 -11.13 11.78
C VAL A 112 -17.05 -10.20 11.62
N ILE A 113 -16.76 -9.79 10.38
CA ILE A 113 -15.61 -8.96 10.01
C ILE A 113 -16.12 -7.67 9.38
N PHE A 114 -15.96 -6.56 10.06
CA PHE A 114 -16.26 -5.22 9.53
C PHE A 114 -15.01 -4.62 8.91
N VAL A 115 -15.11 -4.21 7.62
CA VAL A 115 -13.98 -3.64 6.88
C VAL A 115 -14.32 -2.22 6.44
N ALA A 116 -13.47 -1.26 6.78
CA ALA A 116 -13.65 0.14 6.41
C ALA A 116 -12.32 0.88 6.29
N PRO A 117 -12.21 1.91 5.44
CA PRO A 117 -11.01 2.77 5.42
C PRO A 117 -10.90 3.61 6.68
N LYS A 118 -12.03 3.99 7.27
CA LYS A 118 -12.11 4.81 8.47
C LYS A 118 -13.45 4.60 9.16
N LEU A 119 -13.49 4.67 10.48
CA LEU A 119 -14.71 4.66 11.26
C LEU A 119 -14.80 5.93 12.11
N ASP A 120 -15.99 6.54 12.17
CA ASP A 120 -16.21 7.71 13.03
C ASP A 120 -16.34 7.28 14.51
N GLY A 121 -15.29 7.51 15.28
CA GLY A 121 -15.23 7.17 16.71
C GLY A 121 -16.27 7.86 17.61
N ARG A 122 -17.01 8.85 17.09
CA ARG A 122 -18.09 9.53 17.83
C ARG A 122 -19.39 8.73 17.82
N LEU A 123 -19.55 7.82 16.85
CA LEU A 123 -20.76 7.02 16.72
C LEU A 123 -20.82 5.93 17.79
N LYS A 124 -22.00 5.74 18.38
CA LYS A 124 -22.26 4.67 19.38
C LYS A 124 -21.89 3.30 18.84
N PHE A 125 -22.21 3.03 17.58
CA PHE A 125 -21.87 1.78 16.90
C PHE A 125 -20.36 1.55 16.88
N THR A 126 -19.57 2.52 16.41
CA THR A 126 -18.11 2.42 16.36
C THR A 126 -17.51 2.17 17.74
N GLN A 127 -18.00 2.88 18.76
CA GLN A 127 -17.54 2.69 20.13
C GLN A 127 -17.88 1.29 20.69
N ALA A 128 -19.09 0.79 20.42
CA ALA A 128 -19.49 -0.54 20.83
C ALA A 128 -18.69 -1.61 20.09
N LEU A 129 -18.55 -1.47 18.76
CA LEU A 129 -17.83 -2.39 17.89
C LEU A 129 -16.34 -2.48 18.30
N THR A 130 -15.65 -1.35 18.46
CA THR A 130 -14.22 -1.34 18.84
C THR A 130 -13.99 -1.85 20.26
N ARG A 131 -14.99 -1.82 21.15
CA ARG A 131 -14.91 -2.44 22.48
C ARG A 131 -15.10 -3.96 22.45
N ALA A 132 -15.89 -4.47 21.54
CA ALA A 132 -16.24 -5.89 21.46
C ALA A 132 -15.32 -6.68 20.54
N ALA A 133 -14.79 -6.05 19.51
CA ALA A 133 -14.01 -6.68 18.43
C ALA A 133 -12.49 -6.58 18.63
N VAL A 134 -11.77 -7.47 17.99
CA VAL A 134 -10.33 -7.30 17.71
C VAL A 134 -10.18 -6.34 16.54
N THR A 135 -9.49 -5.22 16.76
CA THR A 135 -9.23 -4.21 15.71
C THR A 135 -7.90 -4.50 15.04
N VAL A 136 -7.92 -4.71 13.72
CA VAL A 136 -6.71 -4.85 12.89
C VAL A 136 -6.42 -3.50 12.27
N ASP A 137 -5.26 -2.93 12.61
CA ASP A 137 -4.81 -1.63 12.11
C ASP A 137 -4.19 -1.78 10.71
N CYS A 138 -4.85 -1.17 9.72
CA CYS A 138 -4.42 -1.09 8.33
C CYS A 138 -4.12 0.36 7.92
N SER A 139 -3.63 1.17 8.84
CA SER A 139 -3.16 2.52 8.54
C SER A 139 -1.93 2.50 7.63
N PRO A 140 -1.68 3.57 6.84
CA PRO A 140 -0.49 3.68 6.01
C PRO A 140 0.79 3.45 6.82
N LEU A 141 1.71 2.68 6.26
CA LEU A 141 2.95 2.32 6.93
C LEU A 141 3.84 3.55 7.11
N ARG A 142 4.36 3.71 8.32
CA ARG A 142 5.42 4.69 8.59
C ARG A 142 6.73 4.23 7.94
N GLU A 143 7.64 5.16 7.68
CA GLU A 143 8.96 4.88 7.09
C GLU A 143 9.67 3.68 7.76
N ALA A 144 9.67 3.62 9.09
CA ALA A 144 10.31 2.55 9.85
C ALA A 144 9.62 1.18 9.73
N GLN A 145 8.35 1.14 9.33
CA GLN A 145 7.55 -0.08 9.19
C GLN A 145 7.64 -0.67 7.77
N TRP A 146 8.03 0.16 6.79
CA TRP A 146 8.01 -0.22 5.39
C TRP A 146 8.99 -1.37 5.08
N LEU A 147 10.24 -1.26 5.54
CA LEU A 147 11.26 -2.28 5.27
C LEU A 147 10.96 -3.64 5.94
N PRO A 148 10.57 -3.71 7.23
CA PRO A 148 10.11 -4.95 7.84
C PRO A 148 8.93 -5.58 7.09
N TRP A 149 7.94 -4.77 6.67
CA TRP A 149 6.81 -5.24 5.90
C TRP A 149 7.25 -5.80 4.54
N LEU A 150 8.11 -5.09 3.79
CA LEU A 150 8.59 -5.56 2.49
C LEU A 150 9.29 -6.92 2.58
N ARG A 151 10.15 -7.10 3.59
CA ARG A 151 10.85 -8.37 3.79
C ARG A 151 9.88 -9.51 4.10
N GLN A 152 8.92 -9.26 4.98
CA GLN A 152 7.88 -10.23 5.31
C GLN A 152 7.01 -10.58 4.09
N ASP A 153 6.66 -9.58 3.29
CA ASP A 153 5.86 -9.75 2.09
C ASP A 153 6.61 -10.52 0.99
N ALA A 154 7.92 -10.27 0.85
CA ALA A 154 8.80 -11.02 -0.05
C ALA A 154 8.92 -12.50 0.39
N GLU A 155 9.09 -12.77 1.68
CA GLU A 155 9.10 -14.12 2.23
C GLU A 155 7.77 -14.85 1.99
N TRP A 156 6.65 -14.13 2.12
CA TRP A 156 5.32 -14.70 1.87
C TRP A 156 5.14 -15.15 0.41
N VAL A 157 5.69 -14.41 -0.57
CA VAL A 157 5.69 -14.83 -1.98
C VAL A 157 6.84 -15.79 -2.33
N GLY A 158 7.64 -16.20 -1.34
CA GLY A 158 8.68 -17.22 -1.48
C GLY A 158 10.04 -16.72 -2.01
N ILE A 159 10.31 -15.43 -1.93
CA ILE A 159 11.58 -14.83 -2.39
C ILE A 159 12.33 -14.11 -1.27
N ARG A 160 13.62 -13.94 -1.46
CA ARG A 160 14.48 -13.08 -0.64
C ARG A 160 15.05 -11.96 -1.50
N LEU A 161 15.18 -10.78 -0.93
CA LEU A 161 15.69 -9.61 -1.62
C LEU A 161 17.06 -9.24 -1.05
N ASN A 162 18.01 -8.87 -1.90
CA ASN A 162 19.22 -8.19 -1.43
C ASN A 162 18.94 -6.69 -1.17
N GLU A 163 19.84 -6.00 -0.49
CA GLU A 163 19.64 -4.59 -0.12
C GLU A 163 19.48 -3.66 -1.34
N GLU A 164 20.19 -3.94 -2.42
CA GLU A 164 20.11 -3.16 -3.66
C GLU A 164 18.75 -3.33 -4.35
N ALA A 165 18.20 -4.56 -4.36
CA ALA A 165 16.85 -4.83 -4.88
C ALA A 165 15.78 -4.11 -4.05
N ILE A 166 15.91 -4.09 -2.72
CA ILE A 166 15.02 -3.38 -1.79
C ILE A 166 14.99 -1.89 -2.12
N GLU A 167 16.16 -1.28 -2.27
CA GLU A 167 16.27 0.16 -2.57
C GLU A 167 15.65 0.48 -3.94
N LEU A 168 15.90 -0.36 -4.95
CA LEU A 168 15.34 -0.18 -6.27
C LEU A 168 13.82 -0.35 -6.30
N LEU A 169 13.27 -1.33 -5.58
CA LEU A 169 11.82 -1.51 -5.44
C LEU A 169 11.16 -0.32 -4.74
N LYS A 170 11.77 0.19 -3.66
CA LYS A 170 11.27 1.36 -2.94
C LYS A 170 11.21 2.59 -3.83
N GLU A 171 12.26 2.83 -4.62
CA GLU A 171 12.30 3.94 -5.57
C GLU A 171 11.27 3.76 -6.68
N ALA A 172 11.17 2.55 -7.19
CA ALA A 172 10.36 2.22 -8.34
C ALA A 172 8.85 2.25 -8.09
N CYS A 173 8.40 1.88 -6.91
CA CYS A 173 6.98 1.74 -6.57
C CYS A 173 6.38 2.99 -5.92
N GLY A 174 7.17 4.03 -5.65
CA GLY A 174 6.67 5.31 -5.14
C GLY A 174 5.89 5.24 -3.83
N GLY A 175 6.11 4.16 -3.03
CA GLY A 175 5.44 3.95 -1.74
C GLY A 175 4.11 3.22 -1.80
N SER A 176 3.59 2.88 -2.97
CA SER A 176 2.36 2.08 -3.12
C SER A 176 2.62 0.62 -2.78
N LEU A 177 1.99 0.10 -1.72
CA LEU A 177 2.15 -1.30 -1.31
C LEU A 177 1.61 -2.28 -2.36
N TYR A 178 0.51 -1.95 -3.06
CA TYR A 178 0.01 -2.73 -4.19
C TYR A 178 1.04 -2.84 -5.33
N SER A 179 1.69 -1.73 -5.67
CA SER A 179 2.73 -1.74 -6.69
C SER A 179 3.90 -2.63 -6.29
N VAL A 180 4.31 -2.54 -5.04
CA VAL A 180 5.37 -3.40 -4.48
C VAL A 180 4.97 -4.87 -4.54
N ARG A 181 3.78 -5.23 -4.08
CA ARG A 181 3.28 -6.61 -4.10
C ARG A 181 3.29 -7.19 -5.50
N ARG A 182 2.79 -6.46 -6.49
CA ARG A 182 2.79 -6.89 -7.89
C ARG A 182 4.20 -7.10 -8.45
N GLU A 183 5.16 -6.24 -8.07
CA GLU A 183 6.55 -6.45 -8.47
C GLU A 183 7.15 -7.68 -7.77
N LEU A 184 6.85 -7.92 -6.49
CA LEU A 184 7.30 -9.12 -5.78
C LEU A 184 6.73 -10.40 -6.40
N GLU A 185 5.47 -10.43 -6.77
CA GLU A 185 4.82 -11.57 -7.44
C GLU A 185 5.45 -11.88 -8.81
N LYS A 186 5.77 -10.85 -9.60
CA LYS A 186 6.49 -11.03 -10.86
C LYS A 186 7.92 -11.56 -10.64
N LEU A 187 8.61 -11.02 -9.64
CA LEU A 187 9.96 -11.48 -9.27
C LEU A 187 9.91 -12.93 -8.80
N ALA A 188 8.92 -13.32 -8.00
CA ALA A 188 8.74 -14.69 -7.57
C ALA A 188 8.52 -15.68 -8.73
N ALA A 189 7.83 -15.23 -9.78
CA ALA A 189 7.65 -16.04 -10.99
C ALA A 189 8.89 -16.08 -11.91
N TYR A 190 9.80 -15.13 -11.75
CA TYR A 190 10.98 -14.99 -12.61
C TYR A 190 12.22 -15.71 -12.05
N VAL A 191 12.48 -15.58 -10.74
CA VAL A 191 13.69 -16.15 -10.12
C VAL A 191 13.52 -17.63 -9.79
N SER A 192 14.62 -18.37 -9.81
CA SER A 192 14.60 -19.77 -9.37
C SER A 192 14.36 -19.88 -7.86
N PRO A 193 13.65 -20.93 -7.38
CA PRO A 193 13.43 -21.14 -5.96
C PRO A 193 14.74 -21.14 -5.15
N GLY A 194 14.78 -20.36 -4.07
CA GLY A 194 15.94 -20.23 -3.19
C GLY A 194 17.00 -19.22 -3.62
N GLN A 195 16.91 -18.67 -4.82
CA GLN A 195 17.79 -17.59 -5.27
C GLN A 195 17.37 -16.26 -4.65
N ALA A 196 18.34 -15.46 -4.20
CA ALA A 196 18.07 -14.09 -3.77
C ALA A 196 17.90 -13.18 -4.97
N VAL A 197 16.85 -12.38 -4.96
CA VAL A 197 16.57 -11.36 -5.99
C VAL A 197 17.58 -10.23 -5.88
N THR A 198 18.18 -9.89 -7.02
CA THR A 198 19.16 -8.81 -7.15
C THR A 198 18.52 -7.56 -7.80
N ALA A 199 19.22 -6.42 -7.73
CA ALA A 199 18.82 -5.22 -8.47
C ALA A 199 18.75 -5.47 -9.99
N GLY A 200 19.60 -6.36 -10.53
CA GLY A 200 19.58 -6.76 -11.93
C GLY A 200 18.29 -7.47 -12.32
N ASP A 201 17.77 -8.36 -11.47
CA ASP A 201 16.49 -9.05 -11.69
C ASP A 201 15.32 -8.07 -11.70
N VAL A 202 15.29 -7.14 -10.74
CA VAL A 202 14.29 -6.07 -10.67
C VAL A 202 14.33 -5.19 -11.92
N ALA A 203 15.52 -4.79 -12.38
CA ALA A 203 15.71 -3.99 -13.58
C ALA A 203 15.25 -4.72 -14.85
N THR A 204 15.60 -6.01 -14.98
CA THR A 204 15.25 -6.85 -16.13
C THR A 204 13.73 -7.00 -16.27
N LEU A 205 13.02 -7.33 -15.19
CA LEU A 205 11.57 -7.51 -15.21
C LEU A 205 10.79 -6.22 -15.46
N ARG A 206 11.36 -5.09 -15.11
CA ARG A 206 10.75 -3.79 -15.41
C ARG A 206 10.96 -3.33 -16.83
N GLY A 207 11.69 -4.08 -17.65
CA GLY A 207 12.06 -3.69 -19.00
C GLY A 207 13.02 -2.49 -19.01
N THR A 208 13.58 -2.16 -17.86
CA THR A 208 14.64 -1.18 -17.74
C THR A 208 15.95 -1.94 -17.85
N GLU A 209 16.61 -1.90 -19.01
CA GLU A 209 18.04 -2.18 -19.05
C GLU A 209 18.73 -1.32 -17.98
N PRO A 210 19.73 -1.84 -17.25
CA PRO A 210 20.52 -1.03 -16.33
C PRO A 210 21.11 0.13 -17.10
N GLY A 211 20.51 1.32 -17.01
CA GLY A 211 21.07 2.48 -17.70
C GLY A 211 20.16 3.65 -18.04
N ALA A 212 18.85 3.58 -17.80
CA ALA A 212 18.01 4.74 -18.08
C ALA A 212 16.89 4.93 -17.06
N SER A 213 17.25 5.15 -15.79
CA SER A 213 16.27 5.50 -14.75
C SER A 213 15.71 6.91 -15.00
N VAL A 214 14.54 7.20 -14.45
CA VAL A 214 14.00 8.58 -14.42
C VAL A 214 14.99 9.52 -13.72
N PHE A 215 15.87 8.99 -12.86
CA PHE A 215 16.97 9.73 -12.26
C PHE A 215 18.01 10.13 -13.30
N ASP A 216 18.41 9.23 -14.22
CA ASP A 216 19.33 9.54 -15.32
C ASP A 216 18.73 10.57 -16.28
N LEU A 217 17.41 10.50 -16.51
CA LEU A 217 16.68 11.51 -17.27
C LEU A 217 16.73 12.86 -16.58
N THR A 218 16.50 12.90 -15.25
CA THR A 218 16.60 14.11 -14.44
C THR A 218 18.01 14.69 -14.48
N LEU A 219 19.04 13.88 -14.32
CA LEU A 219 20.46 14.29 -14.44
C LEU A 219 20.78 14.85 -15.82
N ALA A 220 20.30 14.20 -16.89
CA ALA A 220 20.52 14.68 -18.24
C ALA A 220 19.86 16.03 -18.51
N ILE A 221 18.66 16.28 -17.92
CA ILE A 221 17.97 17.57 -17.98
C ILE A 221 18.77 18.62 -17.22
N GLY A 222 19.18 18.34 -15.97
CA GLY A 222 19.99 19.25 -15.17
C GLY A 222 21.33 19.62 -15.82
N GLY A 223 21.97 18.64 -16.49
CA GLY A 223 23.19 18.85 -17.27
C GLY A 223 22.96 19.52 -18.63
N SER A 224 21.75 19.93 -18.96
CA SER A 224 21.35 20.58 -20.23
C SER A 224 21.76 19.81 -21.48
N ASN A 225 21.92 18.49 -21.37
CA ASN A 225 22.29 17.63 -22.50
C ASN A 225 21.05 17.14 -23.24
N ARG A 226 20.54 17.96 -24.15
CA ARG A 226 19.31 17.70 -24.91
C ARG A 226 19.34 16.38 -25.69
N GLY A 227 20.48 16.03 -26.31
CA GLY A 227 20.61 14.78 -27.05
C GLY A 227 20.46 13.56 -26.14
N ARG A 228 21.08 13.59 -24.95
CA ARG A 228 20.98 12.52 -23.95
C ARG A 228 19.55 12.41 -23.38
N VAL A 229 18.90 13.54 -23.12
CA VAL A 229 17.50 13.57 -22.64
C VAL A 229 16.58 12.88 -23.64
N LEU A 230 16.67 13.23 -24.94
CA LEU A 230 15.85 12.63 -25.98
C LEU A 230 16.14 11.14 -26.17
N ALA A 231 17.41 10.74 -26.11
CA ALA A 231 17.80 9.32 -26.23
C ALA A 231 17.26 8.48 -25.08
N ILE A 232 17.33 8.98 -23.83
CA ILE A 232 16.76 8.30 -22.65
C ILE A 232 15.24 8.22 -22.75
N LEU A 233 14.59 9.32 -23.15
CA LEU A 233 13.13 9.37 -23.31
C LEU A 233 12.65 8.39 -24.37
N ALA A 234 13.29 8.39 -25.56
CA ALA A 234 12.96 7.47 -26.64
C ALA A 234 13.08 6.01 -26.19
N ARG A 235 14.19 5.65 -25.52
CA ARG A 235 14.41 4.30 -24.98
C ARG A 235 13.32 3.89 -23.97
N ASN A 236 12.91 4.78 -23.08
CA ASN A 236 11.84 4.48 -22.12
C ASN A 236 10.49 4.25 -22.81
N LEU A 237 10.18 5.04 -23.85
CA LEU A 237 8.96 4.86 -24.65
C LEU A 237 9.00 3.57 -25.48
N GLU A 238 10.13 3.24 -26.10
CA GLU A 238 10.36 1.99 -26.84
C GLU A 238 10.26 0.75 -25.92
N ALA A 239 10.70 0.89 -24.65
CA ALA A 239 10.54 -0.14 -23.65
C ALA A 239 9.09 -0.29 -23.12
N GLY A 240 8.13 0.48 -23.66
CA GLY A 240 6.72 0.40 -23.31
C GLY A 240 6.34 1.17 -22.04
N GLU A 241 7.22 2.05 -21.53
CA GLU A 241 6.87 2.91 -20.41
C GLU A 241 5.76 3.89 -20.81
N ALA A 242 4.67 3.91 -20.02
CA ALA A 242 3.59 4.85 -20.29
C ALA A 242 4.09 6.29 -20.15
N PRO A 243 3.85 7.19 -21.14
CA PRO A 243 4.31 8.58 -21.09
C PRO A 243 3.92 9.32 -19.82
N LEU A 244 2.72 9.03 -19.30
CA LEU A 244 2.21 9.61 -18.06
C LEU A 244 2.94 9.13 -16.82
N ARG A 245 3.47 7.91 -16.82
CA ARG A 245 4.29 7.39 -15.72
C ARG A 245 5.65 8.09 -15.69
N ILE A 246 6.25 8.31 -16.86
CA ILE A 246 7.50 9.08 -16.99
C ILE A 246 7.28 10.51 -16.50
N LEU A 247 6.20 11.16 -16.93
CA LEU A 247 5.85 12.52 -16.51
C LEU A 247 5.64 12.61 -15.00
N GLY A 248 4.84 11.72 -14.41
CA GLY A 248 4.58 11.67 -12.97
C GLY A 248 5.85 11.45 -12.15
N SER A 249 6.73 10.59 -12.62
CA SER A 249 8.02 10.31 -11.97
C SER A 249 8.96 11.52 -12.05
N LEU A 250 9.01 12.24 -13.18
CA LEU A 250 9.75 13.50 -13.31
C LEU A 250 9.18 14.57 -12.38
N ALA A 251 7.87 14.77 -12.39
CA ALA A 251 7.20 15.75 -11.51
C ALA A 251 7.51 15.46 -10.03
N TRP A 252 7.52 14.18 -9.62
CA TRP A 252 7.89 13.78 -8.28
C TRP A 252 9.36 14.11 -7.95
N GLN A 253 10.30 13.81 -8.85
CA GLN A 253 11.72 14.14 -8.68
C GLN A 253 11.94 15.65 -8.55
N TYR A 254 11.27 16.45 -9.37
CA TYR A 254 11.38 17.91 -9.33
C TYR A 254 10.79 18.50 -8.05
N ARG A 255 9.65 17.98 -7.54
CA ARG A 255 9.11 18.36 -6.21
C ARG A 255 10.08 18.03 -5.09
N ARG A 256 10.76 16.89 -5.19
CA ARG A 256 11.80 16.47 -4.23
C ARG A 256 13.02 17.39 -4.27
N LEU A 257 13.51 17.74 -5.45
CA LEU A 257 14.58 18.73 -5.62
C LEU A 257 14.20 20.09 -5.03
N TRP A 258 12.99 20.55 -5.28
CA TRP A 258 12.46 21.77 -4.69
C TRP A 258 12.48 21.74 -3.16
N LYS A 259 11.94 20.68 -2.58
CA LYS A 259 11.91 20.50 -1.12
C LYS A 259 13.31 20.53 -0.51
N VAL A 260 14.26 19.87 -1.15
CA VAL A 260 15.65 19.84 -0.68
C VAL A 260 16.31 21.21 -0.78
N LYS A 261 16.09 21.94 -1.86
CA LYS A 261 16.58 23.34 -1.97
C LYS A 261 16.01 24.23 -0.87
N GLU A 262 14.75 24.05 -0.53
CA GLU A 262 14.13 24.80 0.56
C GLU A 262 14.74 24.47 1.91
N ILE A 263 15.02 23.19 2.21
CA ILE A 263 15.75 22.76 3.42
C ILE A 263 17.12 23.42 3.48
N VAL A 264 17.87 23.42 2.39
CA VAL A 264 19.21 24.03 2.33
C VAL A 264 19.12 25.56 2.49
N ARG A 265 18.12 26.21 1.89
CA ARG A 265 17.89 27.67 2.02
C ARG A 265 17.56 28.08 3.45
N GLN A 266 16.82 27.25 4.18
CA GLN A 266 16.46 27.45 5.59
C GLN A 266 17.60 27.13 6.56
N GLY A 267 18.81 26.83 6.08
CA GLY A 267 19.97 26.50 6.90
C GLY A 267 20.00 25.05 7.40
N GLY A 268 19.21 24.17 6.80
CA GLY A 268 19.25 22.73 7.07
C GLY A 268 20.60 22.11 6.74
N ARG A 269 20.97 21.05 7.46
CA ARG A 269 22.26 20.38 7.29
C ARG A 269 22.34 19.66 5.95
N GLU A 270 23.49 19.73 5.27
CA GLU A 270 23.74 18.99 4.01
C GLU A 270 23.46 17.49 4.13
N GLY A 271 23.66 16.90 5.31
CA GLY A 271 23.34 15.50 5.59
C GLY A 271 21.85 15.17 5.58
N GLU A 272 20.96 16.13 5.81
CA GLU A 272 19.50 15.96 5.67
C GLU A 272 19.08 16.01 4.20
N ALA A 273 19.65 16.96 3.47
CA ALA A 273 19.51 17.07 2.01
C ALA A 273 20.03 15.81 1.31
N ALA A 274 21.19 15.30 1.73
CA ALA A 274 21.80 14.08 1.23
C ALA A 274 20.92 12.84 1.44
N ARG A 275 20.35 12.69 2.63
CA ARG A 275 19.40 11.62 2.95
C ARG A 275 18.13 11.71 2.09
N THR A 276 17.63 12.92 1.89
CA THR A 276 16.44 13.15 1.06
C THR A 276 16.72 12.85 -0.40
N LEU A 277 17.87 13.23 -0.95
CA LEU A 277 18.26 12.96 -2.34
C LEU A 277 18.89 11.56 -2.52
N ARG A 278 19.23 10.86 -1.42
CA ARG A 278 19.94 9.58 -1.43
C ARG A 278 21.26 9.65 -2.21
N MET A 279 22.06 10.64 -1.90
CA MET A 279 23.36 10.83 -2.52
C MET A 279 24.40 11.24 -1.47
N ASP A 280 25.66 11.16 -1.84
CA ASP A 280 26.75 11.56 -0.96
C ASP A 280 26.65 13.04 -0.60
N PRO A 281 26.79 13.42 0.70
CA PRO A 281 26.65 14.80 1.15
C PRO A 281 27.50 15.80 0.36
N TYR A 282 28.72 15.41 0.00
CA TYR A 282 29.63 16.28 -0.75
C TYR A 282 29.19 16.51 -2.22
N LYS A 283 28.31 15.69 -2.77
CA LYS A 283 27.78 15.84 -4.13
C LYS A 283 26.50 16.66 -4.18
N VAL A 284 25.80 16.81 -3.05
CA VAL A 284 24.49 17.47 -2.97
C VAL A 284 24.53 18.88 -3.53
N ARG A 285 25.51 19.68 -3.10
CA ARG A 285 25.61 21.08 -3.52
C ARG A 285 25.81 21.22 -5.03
N ALA A 286 26.81 20.51 -5.57
CA ALA A 286 27.08 20.51 -7.01
C ALA A 286 25.90 19.97 -7.84
N PHE A 287 25.16 19.02 -7.29
CA PHE A 287 23.95 18.51 -7.92
C PHE A 287 22.82 19.56 -7.92
N LEU A 288 22.55 20.22 -6.80
CA LEU A 288 21.51 21.25 -6.72
C LEU A 288 21.82 22.48 -7.56
N GLU A 289 23.10 22.81 -7.79
CA GLU A 289 23.53 23.91 -8.66
C GLU A 289 23.15 23.68 -10.13
N GLN A 290 22.99 22.42 -10.57
CA GLN A 290 22.54 22.09 -11.92
C GLN A 290 21.06 22.41 -12.16
N PHE A 291 20.30 22.67 -11.09
CA PHE A 291 18.86 22.98 -11.16
C PHE A 291 18.58 24.39 -10.59
N PRO A 292 18.77 25.48 -11.36
CA PRO A 292 18.40 26.81 -10.94
C PRO A 292 16.92 26.90 -10.54
N ASP A 293 16.59 27.77 -9.56
CA ASP A 293 15.23 27.89 -9.04
C ASP A 293 14.21 28.26 -10.14
N ALA A 294 14.61 29.13 -11.07
CA ALA A 294 13.78 29.49 -12.21
C ALA A 294 13.42 28.28 -13.08
N HIS A 295 14.36 27.38 -13.33
CA HIS A 295 14.12 26.16 -14.11
C HIS A 295 13.22 25.18 -13.36
N LEU A 296 13.36 25.07 -12.03
CA LEU A 296 12.47 24.22 -11.22
C LEU A 296 11.02 24.74 -11.25
N HIS A 297 10.83 26.05 -11.11
CA HIS A 297 9.50 26.66 -11.17
C HIS A 297 8.84 26.44 -12.55
N GLU A 298 9.58 26.69 -13.63
CA GLU A 298 9.09 26.51 -14.98
C GLU A 298 8.74 25.05 -15.27
N ALA A 299 9.63 24.10 -14.89
CA ALA A 299 9.38 22.68 -15.06
C ALA A 299 8.14 22.21 -14.30
N LEU A 300 7.98 22.63 -13.03
CA LEU A 300 6.80 22.27 -12.23
C LEU A 300 5.51 22.84 -12.84
N ARG A 301 5.56 24.06 -13.42
CA ARG A 301 4.42 24.62 -14.14
C ARG A 301 4.09 23.80 -15.39
N LEU A 302 5.08 23.44 -16.19
CA LEU A 302 4.89 22.62 -17.39
C LEU A 302 4.33 21.22 -17.06
N PHE A 303 4.76 20.60 -15.95
CA PHE A 303 4.19 19.35 -15.50
C PHE A 303 2.71 19.49 -15.10
N LEU A 304 2.36 20.58 -14.42
CA LEU A 304 0.98 20.89 -14.05
C LEU A 304 0.11 21.12 -15.28
N ASP A 305 0.60 21.90 -16.25
CA ASP A 305 -0.11 22.18 -17.51
C ASP A 305 -0.34 20.88 -18.30
N ALA A 306 0.64 19.97 -18.32
CA ALA A 306 0.53 18.66 -18.95
C ALA A 306 -0.47 17.72 -18.22
N GLU A 307 -0.56 17.81 -16.88
CA GLU A 307 -1.56 17.09 -16.08
C GLU A 307 -2.98 17.63 -16.31
N ILE A 308 -3.14 18.96 -16.39
CA ILE A 308 -4.44 19.64 -16.64
C ILE A 308 -4.93 19.42 -18.07
N GLY A 309 -4.03 19.52 -19.07
CA GLY A 309 -4.37 19.25 -20.48
C GLY A 309 -4.96 17.86 -20.71
N ARG A 310 -4.67 16.90 -19.82
CA ARG A 310 -5.23 15.56 -19.80
C ARG A 310 -6.69 15.50 -19.33
N ALA A 311 -7.12 16.43 -18.47
CA ALA A 311 -8.49 16.46 -17.95
C ALA A 311 -9.52 16.97 -18.98
N HIS A 312 -9.04 17.45 -20.14
CA HIS A 312 -9.85 18.03 -21.21
C HIS A 312 -9.83 17.22 -22.52
N VAL A 313 -9.23 16.04 -22.54
CA VAL A 313 -9.25 15.05 -23.64
C VAL A 313 -9.90 13.77 -23.14
#